data_2708a4d8c666c49b7c494ec52a7e2dfc
#
_entry.id   2708a4d8c666c49b7c494ec52a7e2dfc
#
_cell.length_a   1.000
_cell.length_b   1.000
_cell.length_c   1.000
_cell.angle_alpha   90.00
_cell.angle_beta   90.00
_cell.angle_gamma   90.00
#
_symmetry.space_group_name_H-M   'P 1'
#
loop_
_entity.id
_entity.type
_entity.pdbx_description
1 polymer ?
#
loop_
_entity_poly.entity_id
_entity_poly.type
_entity_poly.pdbx_seq_one_letter_code
_entity_poly.pdbx_strand_id
1 'polypeptide(L)'
;MSFLTHTSENVLWMSSSLLDGSGVRHGFSTRTGGVSPAPWDSLNLGVGRGDDMDRVRENYRRFCAVLGTDEHRAVLSKQVHEDNVRHVTAEDCGKGLFRERDYTSVDAMITDTPDIPLVVFSADCGIILLYDPVRRAVGAAHAGWRGAAAGIVYKTVRRMQETFGTDPRDLRAAIGAAIGPCCFETDADVPRALRDALGREAEPYITRRGQKWHVDLKGVNARWLEKAGVTQIDVCPDCTACRPDLYWSHRRMGQARGAQIAMVCL
;
A
#
# COMPACT_ATOMS: atom_id res chain seq x y z
N MET A 1 11.35 7.61 -13.93
CA MET A 1 11.03 6.61 -12.92
C MET A 1 9.81 5.87 -13.41
N SER A 2 9.74 4.59 -13.28
CA SER A 2 8.63 3.78 -13.80
C SER A 2 8.44 2.52 -12.97
N PHE A 3 7.20 2.09 -12.91
CA PHE A 3 6.88 0.76 -12.39
C PHE A 3 7.30 -0.30 -13.40
N LEU A 4 7.92 -1.36 -12.92
CA LEU A 4 8.37 -2.51 -13.69
C LEU A 4 7.47 -3.71 -13.36
N THR A 5 7.15 -4.49 -14.38
CA THR A 5 6.37 -5.73 -14.23
C THR A 5 7.29 -6.92 -14.27
N HIS A 6 7.12 -7.84 -13.32
CA HIS A 6 7.92 -9.05 -13.17
C HIS A 6 7.03 -10.28 -13.18
N THR A 7 7.57 -11.39 -13.67
CA THR A 7 6.93 -12.70 -13.60
C THR A 7 7.97 -13.75 -13.23
N SER A 8 7.72 -14.50 -12.17
CA SER A 8 8.52 -15.66 -11.76
C SER A 8 7.62 -16.68 -11.10
N GLU A 9 7.80 -17.96 -11.36
CA GLU A 9 7.00 -19.08 -10.80
C GLU A 9 5.47 -18.85 -10.93
N ASN A 10 5.04 -18.28 -12.04
CA ASN A 10 3.67 -17.86 -12.33
C ASN A 10 3.12 -16.70 -11.47
N VAL A 11 3.90 -16.17 -10.52
CA VAL A 11 3.52 -14.96 -9.77
C VAL A 11 3.86 -13.74 -10.61
N LEU A 12 2.86 -12.87 -10.79
CA LEU A 12 3.00 -11.59 -11.46
C LEU A 12 2.97 -10.46 -10.41
N TRP A 13 4.00 -9.61 -10.39
CA TRP A 13 4.06 -8.46 -9.48
C TRP A 13 4.71 -7.25 -10.13
N MET A 14 4.64 -6.12 -9.42
CA MET A 14 5.27 -4.87 -9.86
C MET A 14 6.26 -4.38 -8.83
N SER A 15 7.35 -3.75 -9.28
CA SER A 15 8.28 -2.98 -8.45
C SER A 15 8.36 -1.53 -8.93
N SER A 16 8.90 -0.64 -8.11
CA SER A 16 9.27 0.71 -8.51
C SER A 16 10.76 0.76 -8.82
N SER A 17 11.14 1.22 -10.01
CA SER A 17 12.53 1.39 -10.38
C SER A 17 13.29 2.37 -9.47
N LEU A 18 12.57 3.23 -8.73
CA LEU A 18 13.12 4.15 -7.75
C LEU A 18 13.68 3.40 -6.52
N LEU A 19 13.08 2.27 -6.15
CA LEU A 19 13.48 1.46 -5.01
C LEU A 19 14.42 0.30 -5.40
N ASP A 20 14.43 -0.09 -6.68
CA ASP A 20 15.26 -1.20 -7.17
C ASP A 20 16.77 -0.92 -6.99
N GLY A 21 17.54 -1.99 -6.76
CA GLY A 21 18.99 -1.93 -6.66
C GLY A 21 19.55 -1.23 -5.43
N SER A 22 18.69 -0.83 -4.50
CA SER A 22 19.08 -0.09 -3.29
C SER A 22 19.26 -0.97 -2.05
N GLY A 23 19.17 -2.30 -2.18
CA GLY A 23 19.29 -3.24 -1.07
C GLY A 23 18.00 -3.44 -0.28
N VAL A 24 16.89 -2.84 -0.72
CA VAL A 24 15.56 -3.05 -0.19
C VAL A 24 14.78 -4.03 -1.07
N ARG A 25 14.10 -4.99 -0.47
CA ARG A 25 13.21 -5.92 -1.16
C ARG A 25 11.80 -5.35 -1.11
N HIS A 26 11.16 -5.18 -2.25
CA HIS A 26 9.82 -4.61 -2.31
C HIS A 26 9.00 -5.14 -3.48
N GLY A 27 7.70 -5.09 -3.34
CA GLY A 27 6.79 -5.48 -4.42
C GLY A 27 5.35 -5.09 -4.13
N PHE A 28 4.63 -4.88 -5.22
CA PHE A 28 3.18 -4.71 -5.26
C PHE A 28 2.60 -5.92 -5.98
N SER A 29 1.83 -6.74 -5.26
CA SER A 29 1.25 -7.94 -5.87
C SER A 29 0.16 -7.58 -6.86
N THR A 30 -0.02 -8.47 -7.85
CA THR A 30 -1.23 -8.53 -8.65
C THR A 30 -2.18 -9.60 -8.08
N ARG A 31 -3.24 -9.94 -8.80
CA ARG A 31 -4.13 -11.07 -8.45
C ARG A 31 -3.71 -12.40 -9.07
N THR A 32 -2.58 -12.45 -9.80
CA THR A 32 -2.15 -13.59 -10.62
C THR A 32 -1.05 -14.41 -9.97
N GLY A 33 -1.14 -15.74 -10.03
CA GLY A 33 -0.08 -16.67 -9.63
C GLY A 33 -0.30 -17.37 -8.30
N GLY A 34 -1.49 -17.28 -7.73
CA GLY A 34 -1.86 -17.96 -6.49
C GLY A 34 -2.58 -19.28 -6.69
N VAL A 35 -3.09 -19.82 -5.57
CA VAL A 35 -3.80 -21.10 -5.47
C VAL A 35 -5.27 -20.98 -5.07
N SER A 36 -5.73 -19.76 -4.78
CA SER A 36 -7.11 -19.54 -4.37
C SER A 36 -8.08 -19.74 -5.55
N PRO A 37 -9.23 -20.40 -5.34
CA PRO A 37 -10.27 -20.53 -6.36
C PRO A 37 -11.13 -19.25 -6.44
N ALA A 38 -12.01 -19.19 -7.42
CA ALA A 38 -13.02 -18.15 -7.49
C ALA A 38 -13.89 -18.11 -6.19
N PRO A 39 -14.26 -16.92 -5.69
CA PRO A 39 -14.08 -15.60 -6.29
C PRO A 39 -12.72 -14.93 -5.96
N TRP A 40 -11.79 -15.64 -5.32
CA TRP A 40 -10.47 -15.13 -4.91
C TRP A 40 -9.34 -15.52 -5.87
N ASP A 41 -9.66 -15.88 -7.10
CA ASP A 41 -8.72 -16.37 -8.10
C ASP A 41 -7.75 -15.27 -8.58
N SER A 42 -6.48 -15.50 -8.39
CA SER A 42 -5.83 -16.66 -7.78
C SER A 42 -4.90 -16.29 -6.61
N LEU A 43 -4.17 -15.15 -6.68
CA LEU A 43 -3.22 -14.70 -5.66
C LEU A 43 -3.93 -13.79 -4.64
N ASN A 44 -4.87 -14.35 -3.90
CA ASN A 44 -5.47 -13.62 -2.79
C ASN A 44 -4.53 -13.58 -1.59
N LEU A 45 -4.15 -12.37 -1.17
CA LEU A 45 -3.31 -12.11 0.00
C LEU A 45 -4.11 -11.45 1.15
N GLY A 46 -5.43 -11.32 0.99
CA GLY A 46 -6.32 -10.73 1.98
C GLY A 46 -6.71 -11.71 3.08
N VAL A 47 -6.22 -11.49 4.30
CA VAL A 47 -6.59 -12.27 5.49
C VAL A 47 -8.01 -11.93 5.95
N GLY A 48 -8.82 -12.96 6.26
CA GLY A 48 -10.19 -12.78 6.79
C GLY A 48 -11.20 -12.31 5.74
N ARG A 49 -10.99 -12.65 4.46
CA ARG A 49 -11.89 -12.33 3.35
C ARG A 49 -12.78 -13.49 2.90
N GLY A 50 -12.86 -14.56 3.70
CA GLY A 50 -13.70 -15.74 3.42
C GLY A 50 -12.98 -16.83 2.62
N ASP A 51 -11.76 -16.59 2.17
CA ASP A 51 -10.90 -17.62 1.56
C ASP A 51 -10.30 -18.53 2.64
N ASP A 52 -9.90 -19.72 2.22
CA ASP A 52 -9.19 -20.69 3.07
C ASP A 52 -7.82 -20.13 3.48
N MET A 53 -7.53 -20.15 4.78
CA MET A 53 -6.30 -19.58 5.31
C MET A 53 -5.04 -20.32 4.90
N ASP A 54 -5.12 -21.63 4.61
CA ASP A 54 -3.95 -22.39 4.15
C ASP A 54 -3.60 -22.00 2.70
N ARG A 55 -4.61 -21.70 1.88
CA ARG A 55 -4.38 -21.12 0.54
C ARG A 55 -3.83 -19.72 0.62
N VAL A 56 -4.32 -18.89 1.53
CA VAL A 56 -3.77 -17.54 1.75
C VAL A 56 -2.31 -17.63 2.20
N ARG A 57 -1.96 -18.53 3.11
CA ARG A 57 -0.56 -18.76 3.54
C ARG A 57 0.31 -19.23 2.39
N GLU A 58 -0.17 -20.16 1.55
CA GLU A 58 0.56 -20.59 0.35
C GLU A 58 0.77 -19.42 -0.64
N ASN A 59 -0.22 -18.54 -0.80
CA ASN A 59 -0.06 -17.32 -1.61
C ASN A 59 1.00 -16.39 -1.03
N TYR A 60 1.06 -16.22 0.29
CA TYR A 60 2.14 -15.47 0.95
C TYR A 60 3.49 -16.12 0.72
N ARG A 61 3.61 -17.44 0.89
CA ARG A 61 4.85 -18.19 0.63
C ARG A 61 5.35 -17.92 -0.79
N ARG A 62 4.47 -17.99 -1.79
CA ARG A 62 4.82 -17.71 -3.19
C ARG A 62 5.29 -16.28 -3.40
N PHE A 63 4.54 -15.32 -2.87
CA PHE A 63 4.89 -13.90 -3.03
C PHE A 63 6.17 -13.53 -2.27
N CYS A 64 6.38 -14.05 -1.08
CA CYS A 64 7.62 -13.87 -0.33
C CYS A 64 8.82 -14.50 -1.05
N ALA A 65 8.64 -15.70 -1.63
CA ALA A 65 9.71 -16.39 -2.37
C ALA A 65 10.23 -15.55 -3.56
N VAL A 66 9.32 -14.96 -4.36
CA VAL A 66 9.74 -14.12 -5.52
C VAL A 66 10.38 -12.80 -5.11
N LEU A 67 10.15 -12.32 -3.88
CA LEU A 67 10.81 -11.14 -3.31
C LEU A 67 12.07 -11.48 -2.48
N GLY A 68 12.36 -12.76 -2.25
CA GLY A 68 13.47 -13.18 -1.39
C GLY A 68 13.25 -12.83 0.09
N THR A 69 11.99 -12.85 0.56
CA THR A 69 11.62 -12.59 1.96
C THR A 69 11.04 -13.83 2.63
N ASP A 70 10.85 -13.77 3.96
CA ASP A 70 10.28 -14.86 4.76
C ASP A 70 8.87 -14.49 5.23
N GLU A 71 7.87 -15.27 4.82
CA GLU A 71 6.48 -15.07 5.20
C GLU A 71 6.24 -15.23 6.72
N HIS A 72 7.04 -16.04 7.40
CA HIS A 72 6.94 -16.23 8.86
C HIS A 72 7.36 -14.98 9.64
N ARG A 73 8.10 -14.08 9.01
CA ARG A 73 8.53 -12.81 9.60
C ARG A 73 7.64 -11.65 9.17
N ALA A 74 6.74 -11.84 8.21
CA ALA A 74 5.86 -10.79 7.71
C ALA A 74 4.95 -10.23 8.80
N VAL A 75 4.86 -8.91 8.88
CA VAL A 75 3.96 -8.19 9.81
C VAL A 75 2.86 -7.52 8.99
N LEU A 76 1.62 -7.88 9.28
CA LEU A 76 0.45 -7.44 8.56
C LEU A 76 -0.26 -6.31 9.29
N SER A 77 -0.55 -5.24 8.62
CA SER A 77 -1.36 -4.12 9.15
C SER A 77 -2.75 -4.57 9.59
N LYS A 78 -3.38 -3.79 10.46
CA LYS A 78 -4.80 -3.91 10.84
C LYS A 78 -5.52 -2.63 10.43
N GLN A 79 -5.82 -2.53 9.15
CA GLN A 79 -6.36 -1.33 8.52
C GLN A 79 -7.83 -1.10 8.89
N VAL A 80 -8.11 0.09 9.37
CA VAL A 80 -9.45 0.56 9.74
C VAL A 80 -9.78 1.90 9.07
N HIS A 81 -8.93 2.34 8.11
CA HIS A 81 -9.01 3.59 7.37
C HIS A 81 -8.80 4.82 8.27
N GLU A 82 -7.95 4.67 9.27
CA GLU A 82 -7.45 5.71 10.16
C GLU A 82 -6.03 6.14 9.77
N ASP A 83 -5.32 6.78 10.68
CA ASP A 83 -4.00 7.37 10.43
C ASP A 83 -2.93 6.96 11.45
N ASN A 84 -3.15 5.84 12.14
CA ASN A 84 -2.22 5.29 13.11
C ASN A 84 -1.01 4.64 12.44
N VAL A 85 0.19 5.03 12.90
CA VAL A 85 1.49 4.54 12.43
C VAL A 85 2.18 3.74 13.53
N ARG A 86 2.44 2.45 13.29
CA ARG A 86 3.14 1.55 14.22
C ARG A 86 4.63 1.48 13.89
N HIS A 87 5.49 1.61 14.90
CA HIS A 87 6.87 1.16 14.82
C HIS A 87 6.90 -0.36 15.07
N VAL A 88 7.39 -1.10 14.09
CA VAL A 88 7.47 -2.57 14.09
C VAL A 88 8.88 -3.01 14.49
N THR A 89 8.96 -3.99 15.37
CA THR A 89 10.21 -4.60 15.85
C THR A 89 10.22 -6.11 15.62
N ALA A 90 11.30 -6.80 15.98
CA ALA A 90 11.41 -8.25 15.88
C ALA A 90 10.31 -9.01 16.67
N GLU A 91 9.76 -8.40 17.71
CA GLU A 91 8.67 -8.97 18.51
C GLU A 91 7.34 -9.06 17.73
N ASP A 92 7.22 -8.30 16.64
CA ASP A 92 6.02 -8.29 15.81
C ASP A 92 6.03 -9.36 14.71
N CYS A 93 7.16 -10.03 14.46
CA CYS A 93 7.28 -11.02 13.39
C CYS A 93 6.15 -12.05 13.40
N GLY A 94 5.53 -12.26 12.22
CA GLY A 94 4.44 -13.21 11.99
C GLY A 94 3.05 -12.73 12.41
N LYS A 95 2.92 -11.53 13.02
CA LYS A 95 1.62 -11.00 13.45
C LYS A 95 0.69 -10.73 12.26
N GLY A 96 -0.48 -11.30 12.34
CA GLY A 96 -1.55 -11.17 11.36
C GLY A 96 -1.63 -12.29 10.32
N LEU A 97 -0.59 -13.11 10.19
CA LEU A 97 -0.60 -14.28 9.32
C LEU A 97 -0.44 -15.60 10.10
N PHE A 98 0.52 -15.68 11.02
CA PHE A 98 0.82 -16.86 11.83
C PHE A 98 0.57 -16.65 13.32
N ARG A 99 0.58 -15.40 13.76
CA ARG A 99 0.34 -14.98 15.15
C ARG A 99 -0.79 -13.96 15.19
N GLU A 100 -1.51 -13.95 16.29
CA GLU A 100 -2.53 -12.92 16.54
C GLU A 100 -1.90 -11.53 16.65
N ARG A 101 -2.64 -10.51 16.22
CA ARG A 101 -2.25 -9.11 16.41
C ARG A 101 -2.62 -8.66 17.81
N ASP A 102 -1.74 -7.90 18.45
CA ASP A 102 -2.00 -7.19 19.72
C ASP A 102 -2.41 -5.72 19.48
N TYR A 103 -2.76 -5.37 18.25
CA TYR A 103 -3.20 -4.05 17.84
C TYR A 103 -4.50 -4.12 17.02
N THR A 104 -5.33 -3.09 17.18
CA THR A 104 -6.68 -3.03 16.58
C THR A 104 -6.82 -2.00 15.46
N SER A 105 -5.91 -1.02 15.38
CA SER A 105 -5.90 0.03 14.35
C SER A 105 -4.44 0.35 13.98
N VAL A 106 -4.03 -0.08 12.80
CA VAL A 106 -2.70 0.21 12.22
C VAL A 106 -2.86 0.29 10.71
N ASP A 107 -2.85 1.49 10.16
CA ASP A 107 -2.94 1.73 8.72
C ASP A 107 -1.57 2.01 8.09
N ALA A 108 -0.54 2.30 8.91
CA ALA A 108 0.84 2.40 8.46
C ALA A 108 1.82 1.76 9.44
N MET A 109 2.96 1.31 8.92
CA MET A 109 4.03 0.67 9.70
C MET A 109 5.38 1.20 9.24
N ILE A 110 6.33 1.30 10.17
CA ILE A 110 7.72 1.67 9.92
C ILE A 110 8.65 0.72 10.66
N THR A 111 9.84 0.45 10.13
CA THR A 111 10.89 -0.31 10.82
C THR A 111 12.29 0.02 10.27
N ASP A 112 13.31 -0.11 11.10
CA ASP A 112 14.72 -0.15 10.74
C ASP A 112 15.34 -1.53 11.00
N THR A 113 14.52 -2.49 11.44
CA THR A 113 14.96 -3.86 11.70
C THR A 113 15.02 -4.66 10.39
N PRO A 114 16.16 -5.25 10.05
CA PRO A 114 16.30 -6.07 8.84
C PRO A 114 15.42 -7.32 8.85
N ASP A 115 15.11 -7.80 7.64
CA ASP A 115 14.39 -9.04 7.41
C ASP A 115 12.98 -9.09 8.04
N ILE A 116 12.33 -7.96 8.19
CA ILE A 116 10.91 -7.88 8.60
C ILE A 116 10.08 -7.29 7.45
N PRO A 117 9.36 -8.12 6.69
CA PRO A 117 8.45 -7.63 5.66
C PRO A 117 7.25 -6.90 6.26
N LEU A 118 7.10 -5.61 5.98
CA LEU A 118 5.92 -4.82 6.30
C LEU A 118 4.88 -4.99 5.19
N VAL A 119 3.62 -5.32 5.54
CA VAL A 119 2.56 -5.64 4.59
C VAL A 119 1.33 -4.77 4.82
N VAL A 120 0.91 -4.06 3.77
CA VAL A 120 -0.36 -3.33 3.70
C VAL A 120 -1.22 -3.84 2.56
N PHE A 121 -2.53 -3.82 2.74
CA PHE A 121 -3.53 -4.41 1.83
C PHE A 121 -4.24 -3.35 1.01
N SER A 122 -4.66 -3.73 -0.19
CA SER A 122 -5.55 -2.91 -1.00
C SER A 122 -6.51 -3.73 -1.86
N ALA A 123 -7.62 -3.10 -2.17
CA ALA A 123 -8.43 -3.28 -3.35
C ALA A 123 -9.12 -1.93 -3.58
N ASP A 124 -8.46 -1.08 -4.33
CA ASP A 124 -8.73 0.31 -4.69
C ASP A 124 -8.01 1.39 -3.87
N CYS A 125 -7.84 1.23 -2.56
CA CYS A 125 -7.15 2.23 -1.74
C CYS A 125 -5.67 2.40 -2.16
N GLY A 126 -5.09 3.57 -1.89
CA GLY A 126 -3.66 3.80 -2.09
C GLY A 126 -2.82 2.91 -1.16
N ILE A 127 -1.75 2.36 -1.68
CA ILE A 127 -0.71 1.65 -0.92
C ILE A 127 0.63 2.26 -1.27
N ILE A 128 1.37 2.69 -0.25
CA ILE A 128 2.58 3.48 -0.39
C ILE A 128 3.72 2.79 0.34
N LEU A 129 4.85 2.63 -0.35
CA LEU A 129 6.11 2.14 0.23
C LEU A 129 7.10 3.29 0.34
N LEU A 130 7.82 3.33 1.46
CA LEU A 130 8.85 4.32 1.77
C LEU A 130 10.17 3.61 2.07
N TYR A 131 11.27 4.16 1.57
CA TYR A 131 12.62 3.69 1.89
C TYR A 131 13.57 4.85 2.12
N ASP A 132 14.25 4.82 3.25
CA ASP A 132 15.37 5.69 3.60
C ASP A 132 16.69 4.91 3.42
N PRO A 133 17.46 5.16 2.36
CA PRO A 133 18.74 4.47 2.15
C PRO A 133 19.83 4.90 3.12
N VAL A 134 19.72 6.10 3.72
CA VAL A 134 20.70 6.66 4.63
C VAL A 134 20.56 6.07 6.03
N ARG A 135 19.32 6.05 6.54
CA ARG A 135 19.00 5.48 7.87
C ARG A 135 18.72 4.00 7.82
N ARG A 136 18.62 3.42 6.61
CA ARG A 136 18.23 2.03 6.40
C ARG A 136 16.92 1.73 7.13
N ALA A 137 15.88 2.49 6.80
CA ALA A 137 14.55 2.34 7.36
C ALA A 137 13.49 2.26 6.26
N VAL A 138 12.45 1.50 6.51
CA VAL A 138 11.33 1.33 5.56
C VAL A 138 10.00 1.67 6.21
N GLY A 139 9.03 2.03 5.37
CA GLY A 139 7.66 2.24 5.77
C GLY A 139 6.67 1.70 4.73
N ALA A 140 5.50 1.28 5.20
CA ALA A 140 4.38 0.87 4.37
C ALA A 140 3.11 1.52 4.91
N ALA A 141 2.34 2.19 4.03
CA ALA A 141 1.11 2.88 4.42
C ALA A 141 -0.06 2.49 3.52
N HIS A 142 -1.22 2.30 4.12
CA HIS A 142 -2.51 2.18 3.46
C HIS A 142 -3.24 3.52 3.54
N ALA A 143 -3.62 4.08 2.42
CA ALA A 143 -4.28 5.37 2.31
C ALA A 143 -5.59 5.27 1.51
N GLY A 144 -6.65 4.78 2.15
CA GLY A 144 -8.01 5.02 1.68
C GLY A 144 -8.34 6.51 1.76
N TRP A 145 -9.47 6.96 1.20
CA TRP A 145 -9.78 8.40 1.13
C TRP A 145 -9.80 9.09 2.51
N ARG A 146 -10.23 8.38 3.57
CA ARG A 146 -10.20 8.92 4.95
C ARG A 146 -8.76 9.08 5.47
N GLY A 147 -7.92 8.05 5.29
CA GLY A 147 -6.50 8.12 5.64
C GLY A 147 -5.76 9.17 4.81
N ALA A 148 -6.08 9.33 3.52
CA ALA A 148 -5.54 10.39 2.67
C ALA A 148 -5.97 11.78 3.16
N ALA A 149 -7.24 11.97 3.53
CA ALA A 149 -7.71 13.22 4.13
C ALA A 149 -7.04 13.49 5.50
N ALA A 150 -6.81 12.45 6.31
CA ALA A 150 -6.11 12.56 7.58
C ALA A 150 -4.58 12.74 7.43
N GLY A 151 -4.03 12.64 6.20
CA GLY A 151 -2.61 12.82 5.91
C GLY A 151 -1.73 11.66 6.40
N ILE A 152 -2.20 10.42 6.30
CA ILE A 152 -1.47 9.25 6.82
C ILE A 152 -0.04 9.14 6.29
N VAL A 153 0.20 9.40 5.01
CA VAL A 153 1.54 9.31 4.44
C VAL A 153 2.46 10.42 4.98
N TYR A 154 1.94 11.63 5.20
CA TYR A 154 2.65 12.70 5.88
C TYR A 154 3.04 12.30 7.30
N LYS A 155 2.09 11.73 8.05
CA LYS A 155 2.31 11.23 9.43
C LYS A 155 3.31 10.08 9.46
N THR A 156 3.29 9.22 8.45
CA THR A 156 4.28 8.13 8.34
C THR A 156 5.69 8.69 8.15
N VAL A 157 5.89 9.67 7.26
CA VAL A 157 7.18 10.35 7.08
C VAL A 157 7.62 11.04 8.38
N ARG A 158 6.72 11.78 9.03
CA ARG A 158 7.00 12.42 10.34
C ARG A 158 7.42 11.39 11.38
N ARG A 159 6.75 10.25 11.43
CA ARG A 159 7.10 9.17 12.37
C ARG A 159 8.47 8.58 12.08
N MET A 160 8.85 8.43 10.79
CA MET A 160 10.22 8.01 10.41
C MET A 160 11.27 9.05 10.83
N GLN A 161 10.98 10.35 10.67
CA GLN A 161 11.86 11.41 11.16
C GLN A 161 12.06 11.33 12.68
N GLU A 162 11.00 11.20 13.45
CA GLU A 162 11.01 11.15 14.91
C GLU A 162 11.70 9.89 15.46
N THR A 163 11.50 8.75 14.78
CA THR A 163 11.99 7.44 15.27
C THR A 163 13.42 7.16 14.81
N PHE A 164 13.75 7.45 13.54
CA PHE A 164 15.02 7.04 12.92
C PHE A 164 15.92 8.23 12.56
N GLY A 165 15.44 9.47 12.70
CA GLY A 165 16.16 10.65 12.25
C GLY A 165 16.23 10.76 10.71
N THR A 166 15.26 10.21 10.01
CA THR A 166 15.12 10.29 8.55
C THR A 166 15.06 11.74 8.08
N ASP A 167 15.84 12.10 7.07
CA ASP A 167 15.62 13.34 6.31
C ASP A 167 14.65 13.03 5.16
N PRO A 168 13.50 13.71 5.05
CA PRO A 168 12.54 13.44 3.97
C PRO A 168 13.13 13.59 2.56
N ARG A 169 14.20 14.38 2.39
CA ARG A 169 14.89 14.53 1.10
C ARG A 169 15.62 13.26 0.66
N ASP A 170 16.00 12.40 1.61
CA ASP A 170 16.64 11.11 1.33
C ASP A 170 15.61 10.01 1.04
N LEU A 171 14.32 10.23 1.44
CA LEU A 171 13.27 9.24 1.24
C LEU A 171 12.95 9.04 -0.24
N ARG A 172 12.79 7.77 -0.58
CA ARG A 172 12.23 7.29 -1.84
C ARG A 172 10.84 6.74 -1.57
N ALA A 173 9.85 7.22 -2.27
CA ALA A 173 8.45 6.83 -2.11
C ALA A 173 7.88 6.20 -3.38
N ALA A 174 7.20 5.07 -3.27
CA ALA A 174 6.49 4.43 -4.37
C ALA A 174 5.00 4.28 -4.02
N ILE A 175 4.14 4.86 -4.84
CA ILE A 175 2.68 4.77 -4.74
C ILE A 175 2.20 3.70 -5.71
N GLY A 176 1.70 2.59 -5.21
CA GLY A 176 1.22 1.45 -6.01
C GLY A 176 -0.09 1.71 -6.76
N ALA A 177 -0.54 0.70 -7.50
CA ALA A 177 -1.82 0.75 -8.18
C ALA A 177 -2.97 0.97 -7.19
N ALA A 178 -3.85 1.90 -7.53
CA ALA A 178 -5.05 2.27 -6.77
C ALA A 178 -6.17 2.64 -7.73
N ILE A 179 -7.39 2.83 -7.22
CA ILE A 179 -8.46 3.35 -8.06
C ILE A 179 -8.11 4.76 -8.57
N GLY A 180 -8.14 4.94 -9.87
CA GLY A 180 -7.81 6.22 -10.50
C GLY A 180 -9.02 7.15 -10.58
N PRO A 181 -8.80 8.45 -10.94
CA PRO A 181 -9.87 9.43 -11.10
C PRO A 181 -10.86 9.09 -12.22
N CYS A 182 -10.50 8.16 -13.11
CA CYS A 182 -11.41 7.61 -14.13
C CYS A 182 -12.58 6.83 -13.51
N CYS A 183 -12.35 6.18 -12.34
CA CYS A 183 -13.30 5.25 -11.70
C CYS A 183 -13.68 5.63 -10.27
N PHE A 184 -12.91 6.50 -9.60
CA PHE A 184 -13.21 6.91 -8.23
C PHE A 184 -14.20 8.07 -8.20
N GLU A 185 -15.43 7.74 -8.58
CA GLU A 185 -16.59 8.61 -8.42
C GLU A 185 -17.05 8.62 -6.97
N THR A 186 -17.33 9.81 -6.43
CA THR A 186 -17.71 10.06 -5.02
C THR A 186 -18.82 11.09 -4.91
N ASP A 187 -19.43 11.16 -3.74
CA ASP A 187 -20.25 12.27 -3.32
C ASP A 187 -19.42 13.46 -2.82
N ALA A 188 -20.06 14.51 -2.34
CA ALA A 188 -19.37 15.74 -1.92
C ALA A 188 -18.57 15.60 -0.60
N ASP A 189 -18.76 14.53 0.14
CA ASP A 189 -18.07 14.26 1.41
C ASP A 189 -16.55 14.07 1.22
N VAL A 190 -16.13 13.33 0.19
CA VAL A 190 -14.71 13.10 -0.09
C VAL A 190 -14.00 14.39 -0.52
N PRO A 191 -14.46 15.15 -1.55
CA PRO A 191 -13.86 16.44 -1.88
C PRO A 191 -13.84 17.42 -0.72
N ARG A 192 -14.88 17.46 0.11
CA ARG A 192 -14.93 18.34 1.29
C ARG A 192 -13.81 17.99 2.26
N ALA A 193 -13.70 16.71 2.65
CA ALA A 193 -12.65 16.27 3.57
C ALA A 193 -11.24 16.58 3.05
N LEU A 194 -10.99 16.44 1.75
CA LEU A 194 -9.70 16.76 1.15
C LEU A 194 -9.43 18.28 1.13
N ARG A 195 -10.45 19.11 0.88
CA ARG A 195 -10.33 20.57 0.95
C ARG A 195 -10.11 21.05 2.39
N ASP A 196 -10.78 20.45 3.35
CA ASP A 196 -10.58 20.76 4.77
C ASP A 196 -9.14 20.46 5.20
N ALA A 197 -8.53 19.41 4.65
CA ALA A 197 -7.17 18.97 4.98
C ALA A 197 -6.07 19.71 4.21
N LEU A 198 -6.23 19.95 2.92
CA LEU A 198 -5.19 20.51 2.03
C LEU A 198 -5.51 21.92 1.52
N GLY A 199 -6.70 22.45 1.81
CA GLY A 199 -7.12 23.75 1.29
C GLY A 199 -7.16 23.76 -0.24
N ARG A 200 -6.65 24.83 -0.84
CA ARG A 200 -6.59 24.98 -2.32
C ARG A 200 -5.68 23.96 -3.00
N GLU A 201 -4.76 23.35 -2.26
CA GLU A 201 -3.87 22.33 -2.82
C GLU A 201 -4.58 21.02 -3.18
N ALA A 202 -5.81 20.81 -2.71
CA ALA A 202 -6.64 19.68 -3.09
C ALA A 202 -7.25 19.81 -4.51
N GLU A 203 -7.45 21.04 -5.00
CA GLU A 203 -8.23 21.29 -6.22
C GLU A 203 -7.69 20.58 -7.48
N PRO A 204 -6.38 20.46 -7.72
CA PRO A 204 -5.87 19.74 -8.89
C PRO A 204 -6.27 18.27 -8.95
N TYR A 205 -6.64 17.69 -7.82
CA TYR A 205 -6.97 16.26 -7.69
C TYR A 205 -8.47 15.98 -7.65
N ILE A 206 -9.29 17.02 -7.78
CA ILE A 206 -10.77 16.94 -7.67
C ILE A 206 -11.41 17.47 -8.93
N THR A 207 -12.14 16.63 -9.64
CA THR A 207 -12.86 17.01 -10.85
C THR A 207 -14.36 16.79 -10.67
N ARG A 208 -15.18 17.79 -10.93
CA ARG A 208 -16.63 17.63 -10.94
C ARG A 208 -17.10 17.09 -12.30
N ARG A 209 -17.95 16.04 -12.26
CA ARG A 209 -18.61 15.48 -13.45
C ARG A 209 -20.12 15.34 -13.17
N GLY A 210 -20.89 16.25 -13.74
CA GLY A 210 -22.33 16.32 -13.45
C GLY A 210 -22.60 16.61 -11.98
N GLN A 211 -23.31 15.72 -11.30
CA GLN A 211 -23.64 15.84 -9.87
C GLN A 211 -22.62 15.13 -8.96
N LYS A 212 -21.66 14.40 -9.51
CA LYS A 212 -20.66 13.63 -8.79
C LYS A 212 -19.28 14.25 -8.92
N TRP A 213 -18.34 13.70 -8.15
CA TRP A 213 -16.95 14.10 -8.11
C TRP A 213 -16.06 12.92 -8.45
N HIS A 214 -14.98 13.19 -9.13
CA HIS A 214 -13.91 12.24 -9.41
C HIS A 214 -12.63 12.70 -8.74
N VAL A 215 -11.98 11.82 -7.99
CA VAL A 215 -10.84 12.18 -7.15
C VAL A 215 -9.63 11.34 -7.50
N ASP A 216 -8.47 11.99 -7.63
CA ASP A 216 -7.17 11.34 -7.78
C ASP A 216 -6.50 11.14 -6.41
N LEU A 217 -6.77 10.00 -5.78
CA LEU A 217 -6.17 9.67 -4.47
C LEU A 217 -4.65 9.46 -4.56
N LYS A 218 -4.11 9.01 -5.69
CA LYS A 218 -2.66 8.86 -5.85
C LYS A 218 -1.99 10.23 -5.87
N GLY A 219 -2.56 11.18 -6.61
CA GLY A 219 -2.10 12.57 -6.64
C GLY A 219 -2.19 13.24 -5.26
N VAL A 220 -3.28 13.03 -4.51
CA VAL A 220 -3.43 13.52 -3.13
C VAL A 220 -2.32 12.98 -2.22
N ASN A 221 -2.02 11.67 -2.29
CA ASN A 221 -0.96 11.08 -1.49
C ASN A 221 0.43 11.57 -1.91
N ALA A 222 0.69 11.76 -3.21
CA ALA A 222 1.92 12.37 -3.71
C ALA A 222 2.07 13.80 -3.15
N ARG A 223 1.00 14.59 -3.15
CA ARG A 223 1.02 15.95 -2.56
C ARG A 223 1.37 15.94 -1.07
N TRP A 224 0.83 14.99 -0.30
CA TRP A 224 1.19 14.85 1.11
C TRP A 224 2.67 14.47 1.31
N LEU A 225 3.23 13.62 0.45
CA LEU A 225 4.67 13.30 0.48
C LEU A 225 5.51 14.54 0.17
N GLU A 226 5.15 15.33 -0.84
CA GLU A 226 5.82 16.61 -1.17
C GLU A 226 5.76 17.60 0.02
N LYS A 227 4.61 17.72 0.68
CA LYS A 227 4.45 18.57 1.89
C LYS A 227 5.31 18.08 3.05
N ALA A 228 5.59 16.79 3.13
CA ALA A 228 6.51 16.24 4.11
C ALA A 228 7.99 16.46 3.75
N GLY A 229 8.29 16.95 2.54
CA GLY A 229 9.64 17.22 2.04
C GLY A 229 10.23 16.09 1.18
N VAL A 230 9.45 15.04 0.85
CA VAL A 230 9.89 13.97 -0.03
C VAL A 230 9.93 14.48 -1.48
N THR A 231 11.08 14.31 -2.14
CA THR A 231 11.28 14.77 -3.53
C THR A 231 11.37 13.66 -4.55
N GLN A 232 11.58 12.42 -4.11
CA GLN A 232 11.70 11.24 -4.95
C GLN A 232 10.44 10.39 -4.81
N ILE A 233 9.50 10.57 -5.73
CA ILE A 233 8.19 9.92 -5.70
C ILE A 233 7.94 9.24 -7.05
N ASP A 234 7.63 7.94 -7.03
CA ASP A 234 7.19 7.17 -8.19
C ASP A 234 5.73 6.78 -8.02
N VAL A 235 4.91 6.98 -9.06
CA VAL A 235 3.47 6.74 -9.00
C VAL A 235 3.07 5.76 -10.08
N CYS A 236 2.50 4.63 -9.69
CA CYS A 236 1.94 3.65 -10.61
C CYS A 236 0.80 4.28 -11.42
N PRO A 237 0.83 4.23 -12.76
CA PRO A 237 -0.22 4.82 -13.59
C PRO A 237 -1.54 4.04 -13.52
N ASP A 238 -1.51 2.76 -13.16
CA ASP A 238 -2.65 1.86 -13.25
C ASP A 238 -3.81 2.25 -12.33
N CYS A 239 -5.02 2.05 -12.86
CA CYS A 239 -6.25 2.09 -12.10
C CYS A 239 -6.72 0.65 -11.85
N THR A 240 -6.90 0.28 -10.57
CA THR A 240 -7.31 -1.08 -10.18
C THR A 240 -8.67 -1.48 -10.76
N ALA A 241 -9.61 -0.55 -10.87
CA ALA A 241 -10.93 -0.81 -11.44
C ALA A 241 -10.93 -0.93 -12.97
N CYS A 242 -9.97 -0.30 -13.67
CA CYS A 242 -9.79 -0.42 -15.12
C CYS A 242 -9.07 -1.72 -15.51
N ARG A 243 -8.26 -2.28 -14.61
CA ARG A 243 -7.43 -3.46 -14.85
C ARG A 243 -7.84 -4.64 -13.93
N PRO A 244 -9.09 -5.16 -14.07
CA PRO A 244 -9.56 -6.29 -13.26
C PRO A 244 -8.85 -7.61 -13.60
N ASP A 245 -8.12 -7.65 -14.72
CA ASP A 245 -7.21 -8.71 -15.12
C ASP A 245 -5.97 -8.80 -14.22
N LEU A 246 -5.53 -7.66 -13.66
CA LEU A 246 -4.34 -7.58 -12.81
C LEU A 246 -4.64 -7.35 -11.33
N TYR A 247 -5.74 -6.67 -11.00
CA TYR A 247 -5.98 -6.18 -9.65
C TYR A 247 -7.35 -6.53 -9.10
N TRP A 248 -7.42 -6.69 -7.78
CA TRP A 248 -8.67 -6.66 -7.05
C TRP A 248 -9.20 -5.23 -6.97
N SER A 249 -10.50 -5.06 -7.22
CA SER A 249 -11.17 -3.76 -7.09
C SER A 249 -12.47 -3.92 -6.33
N HIS A 250 -12.59 -3.24 -5.21
CA HIS A 250 -13.83 -3.19 -4.43
C HIS A 250 -14.96 -2.50 -5.20
N ARG A 251 -14.63 -1.43 -5.91
CA ARG A 251 -15.58 -0.69 -6.74
C ARG A 251 -16.22 -1.59 -7.79
N ARG A 252 -15.44 -2.49 -8.37
CA ARG A 252 -15.89 -3.34 -9.47
C ARG A 252 -16.51 -4.66 -9.02
N MET A 253 -15.97 -5.26 -7.95
CA MET A 253 -16.31 -6.63 -7.52
C MET A 253 -17.10 -6.68 -6.21
N GLY A 254 -17.23 -5.56 -5.50
CA GLY A 254 -17.89 -5.53 -4.18
C GLY A 254 -17.12 -6.31 -3.13
N GLN A 255 -17.84 -7.06 -2.31
CA GLN A 255 -17.25 -7.85 -1.21
C GLN A 255 -16.66 -9.19 -1.67
N ALA A 256 -17.14 -9.75 -2.79
CA ALA A 256 -16.67 -11.03 -3.33
C ALA A 256 -15.34 -10.86 -4.09
N ARG A 257 -14.27 -10.59 -3.36
CA ARG A 257 -12.93 -10.33 -3.90
C ARG A 257 -11.83 -10.67 -2.92
N GLY A 258 -10.64 -10.90 -3.45
CA GLY A 258 -9.41 -10.94 -2.67
C GLY A 258 -8.85 -9.54 -2.35
N ALA A 259 -7.57 -9.49 -2.00
CA ALA A 259 -6.81 -8.27 -1.85
C ALA A 259 -5.39 -8.45 -2.40
N GLN A 260 -4.89 -7.42 -3.09
CA GLN A 260 -3.47 -7.26 -3.34
C GLN A 260 -2.78 -6.62 -2.13
N ILE A 261 -1.46 -6.73 -2.11
CA ILE A 261 -0.63 -6.12 -1.06
C ILE A 261 0.49 -5.27 -1.65
N ALA A 262 1.01 -4.36 -0.84
CA ALA A 262 2.36 -3.84 -0.98
C ALA A 262 3.22 -4.37 0.17
N MET A 263 4.44 -4.79 -0.13
CA MET A 263 5.41 -5.32 0.80
C MET A 263 6.75 -4.62 0.64
N VAL A 264 7.40 -4.30 1.75
CA VAL A 264 8.75 -3.76 1.79
C VAL A 264 9.54 -4.37 2.94
N CYS A 265 10.82 -4.67 2.70
CA CYS A 265 11.72 -5.33 3.66
C CYS A 265 13.16 -4.84 3.43
N LEU A 266 13.91 -4.56 4.51
CA LEU A 266 15.34 -4.27 4.49
C LEU A 266 16.17 -5.52 4.24
#